data_6551ccb9590f90ebd92692345f1c5a70
#
_entry.id   6551ccb9590f90ebd92692345f1c5a70
#
_cell.length_a   1.000
_cell.length_b   1.000
_cell.length_c   1.000
_cell.angle_alpha   90.00
_cell.angle_beta   90.00
_cell.angle_gamma   90.00
#
_symmetry.space_group_name_H-M   'P 1'
#
loop_
_entity.id
_entity.type
_entity.pdbx_description
1 polymer ?
#
loop_
_entity_poly.entity_id
_entity_poly.type
_entity_poly.pdbx_seq_one_letter_code
_entity_poly.pdbx_strand_id
1 'polypeptide(L)'
;MKPVLKMSVLAATILLAVGCQDEKTSAPAETAEPAAVEQPAATEAAKAFESDDQKAAYAIGASLAQYLSANLEQQKELGLDLKKEDVLAGVSDVFAGNSRMSQEETQQALQDLDQRVSDMMASKAKEEAEKNTKAGDDFRADFEKQEGVKKTESGLLYQVETEGKGEMPKATDTVQVHYSGTLIDGTEFDSSYKRNQPATFPLNQVIPGWTEGVQLMPVGSKFKFVIPPELAYGSQANPSIPANSTLVFEVELLDIVKADQDAEATAEQ
;
A
#
# COMPACT_ATOMS: atom_id res chain seq x y z
N MET A 1 15.78 -28.48 33.94
CA MET A 1 16.53 -27.22 33.67
C MET A 1 15.55 -26.22 33.06
N LYS A 2 15.18 -25.17 33.77
CA LYS A 2 14.23 -24.13 33.31
C LYS A 2 15.02 -22.95 32.75
N PRO A 3 14.70 -22.40 31.55
CA PRO A 3 15.29 -21.13 31.13
C PRO A 3 14.47 -19.96 31.69
N VAL A 4 15.16 -19.05 32.36
CA VAL A 4 14.63 -17.81 32.94
C VAL A 4 14.59 -16.75 31.82
N LEU A 5 13.40 -16.26 31.51
CA LEU A 5 13.19 -15.16 30.56
C LEU A 5 13.48 -13.84 31.26
N LYS A 6 14.53 -13.14 30.84
CA LYS A 6 14.88 -11.80 31.34
C LYS A 6 14.09 -10.75 30.54
N MET A 7 13.14 -10.08 31.21
CA MET A 7 12.49 -8.87 30.71
C MET A 7 13.46 -7.69 30.90
N SER A 8 13.84 -7.04 29.81
CA SER A 8 14.56 -5.77 29.81
C SER A 8 13.57 -4.61 29.78
N VAL A 9 13.54 -3.85 30.87
CA VAL A 9 12.80 -2.58 30.98
C VAL A 9 13.65 -1.50 30.33
N LEU A 10 13.16 -0.88 29.26
CA LEU A 10 13.79 0.29 28.63
C LEU A 10 13.15 1.56 29.24
N ALA A 11 13.90 2.25 30.09
CA ALA A 11 13.54 3.56 30.61
C ALA A 11 13.97 4.65 29.63
N ALA A 12 13.01 5.39 29.09
CA ALA A 12 13.25 6.55 28.25
C ALA A 12 13.28 7.81 29.15
N THR A 13 14.44 8.41 29.31
CA THR A 13 14.65 9.70 29.99
C THR A 13 14.38 10.86 29.03
N ILE A 14 13.39 11.69 29.37
CA ILE A 14 13.11 12.95 28.67
C ILE A 14 13.95 14.05 29.33
N LEU A 15 14.85 14.66 28.59
CA LEU A 15 15.61 15.85 28.98
C LEU A 15 14.83 17.11 28.60
N LEU A 16 14.37 17.85 29.58
CA LEU A 16 13.87 19.22 29.46
C LEU A 16 15.05 20.19 29.38
N ALA A 17 15.17 20.92 28.28
CA ALA A 17 16.06 22.09 28.19
C ALA A 17 15.23 23.37 28.28
N VAL A 18 15.39 24.07 29.38
CA VAL A 18 14.93 25.44 29.60
C VAL A 18 16.04 26.38 29.13
N GLY A 19 15.70 27.33 28.26
CA GLY A 19 16.57 28.42 27.85
C GLY A 19 15.77 29.71 27.76
N CYS A 20 16.04 30.63 28.70
CA CYS A 20 15.49 31.99 28.78
C CYS A 20 16.35 33.02 28.02
N GLN A 21 15.70 34.16 27.75
CA GLN A 21 16.21 35.53 27.53
C GLN A 21 16.55 35.92 26.07
N ASP A 22 16.25 37.14 25.56
CA ASP A 22 15.79 38.43 26.14
C ASP A 22 15.15 39.33 25.07
N GLU A 23 14.24 40.20 25.53
CA GLU A 23 13.74 41.51 25.10
C GLU A 23 14.28 42.25 23.85
N LYS A 24 13.40 42.77 23.00
CA LYS A 24 13.10 44.22 22.89
C LYS A 24 12.03 44.60 21.83
N THR A 25 10.96 45.22 22.34
CA THR A 25 10.18 46.38 21.85
C THR A 25 9.92 46.63 20.36
N SER A 26 8.64 46.66 19.95
CA SER A 26 7.80 47.83 19.70
C SER A 26 6.43 47.48 19.10
N ALA A 27 5.39 48.09 19.64
CA ALA A 27 3.96 48.02 19.25
C ALA A 27 3.61 48.97 18.07
N PRO A 28 2.33 49.14 17.65
CA PRO A 28 1.18 48.23 17.56
C PRO A 28 0.50 48.26 16.18
N ALA A 29 -0.28 47.26 15.80
CA ALA A 29 -1.36 47.40 14.84
C ALA A 29 -2.42 46.32 14.99
N GLU A 30 -3.58 46.78 15.37
CA GLU A 30 -4.91 46.46 14.89
C GLU A 30 -5.48 45.05 15.07
N THR A 31 -6.39 45.00 15.99
CA THR A 31 -7.40 43.99 16.31
C THR A 31 -8.11 43.44 15.08
N ALA A 32 -8.00 42.13 14.86
CA ALA A 32 -9.00 41.31 14.22
C ALA A 32 -9.36 40.17 15.15
N GLU A 33 -10.57 40.23 15.65
CA GLU A 33 -11.23 39.24 16.48
C GLU A 33 -11.38 37.94 15.70
N PRO A 34 -10.87 36.78 16.16
CA PRO A 34 -11.20 35.52 15.52
C PRO A 34 -12.57 35.07 16.01
N ALA A 35 -13.44 34.81 15.03
CA ALA A 35 -14.75 34.22 15.22
C ALA A 35 -14.70 33.00 16.14
N ALA A 36 -15.55 33.02 17.16
CA ALA A 36 -15.73 31.90 18.07
C ALA A 36 -16.19 30.65 17.27
N VAL A 37 -15.31 29.67 17.19
CA VAL A 37 -15.70 28.31 16.80
C VAL A 37 -16.45 27.75 17.99
N GLU A 38 -17.76 27.57 17.84
CA GLU A 38 -18.59 26.84 18.81
C GLU A 38 -18.00 25.46 19.04
N GLN A 39 -17.38 25.27 20.20
CA GLN A 39 -17.06 23.94 20.71
C GLN A 39 -18.39 23.20 20.95
N PRO A 40 -18.53 21.95 20.46
CA PRO A 40 -19.69 21.13 20.80
C PRO A 40 -19.71 20.95 22.33
N ALA A 41 -20.93 21.09 22.87
CA ALA A 41 -21.27 21.11 24.28
C ALA A 41 -20.49 20.06 25.10
N ALA A 42 -19.98 20.51 26.24
CA ALA A 42 -19.24 19.74 27.22
C ALA A 42 -19.94 18.41 27.54
N THR A 43 -19.35 17.32 27.12
CA THR A 43 -19.59 15.99 27.67
C THR A 43 -19.44 16.05 29.19
N GLU A 44 -20.37 15.40 29.90
CA GLU A 44 -20.34 15.20 31.36
C GLU A 44 -18.90 14.99 31.85
N ALA A 45 -18.52 15.79 32.87
CA ALA A 45 -17.18 15.75 33.45
C ALA A 45 -16.79 14.32 33.75
N ALA A 46 -15.77 13.81 33.07
CA ALA A 46 -15.26 12.47 33.31
C ALA A 46 -14.97 12.30 34.79
N LYS A 47 -15.70 11.37 35.45
CA LYS A 47 -15.48 11.05 36.87
C LYS A 47 -14.01 10.67 37.03
N ALA A 48 -13.31 11.41 37.94
CA ALA A 48 -11.94 11.10 38.27
C ALA A 48 -11.85 9.67 38.83
N PHE A 49 -10.80 8.93 38.43
CA PHE A 49 -10.56 7.59 38.96
C PHE A 49 -10.15 7.68 40.43
N GLU A 50 -10.67 6.76 41.27
CA GLU A 50 -10.43 6.73 42.72
C GLU A 50 -9.08 6.11 43.06
N SER A 51 -8.47 5.35 42.16
CA SER A 51 -7.17 4.71 42.32
C SER A 51 -6.46 4.49 40.96
N ASP A 52 -5.14 4.26 41.03
CA ASP A 52 -4.35 3.89 39.85
C ASP A 52 -4.77 2.53 39.28
N ASP A 53 -5.20 1.59 40.15
CA ASP A 53 -5.72 0.30 39.70
C ASP A 53 -7.05 0.45 38.94
N GLN A 54 -7.95 1.32 39.39
CA GLN A 54 -9.19 1.62 38.67
C GLN A 54 -8.89 2.25 37.30
N LYS A 55 -7.96 3.19 37.25
CA LYS A 55 -7.51 3.81 36.01
C LYS A 55 -6.88 2.79 35.06
N ALA A 56 -6.03 1.90 35.57
CA ALA A 56 -5.41 0.83 34.77
C ALA A 56 -6.44 -0.16 34.23
N ALA A 57 -7.39 -0.59 35.05
CA ALA A 57 -8.46 -1.46 34.63
C ALA A 57 -9.34 -0.83 33.52
N TYR A 58 -9.69 0.46 33.68
CA TYR A 58 -10.41 1.20 32.65
C TYR A 58 -9.60 1.30 31.35
N ALA A 59 -8.30 1.58 31.43
CA ALA A 59 -7.43 1.68 30.26
C ALA A 59 -7.33 0.35 29.48
N ILE A 60 -7.30 -0.80 30.18
CA ILE A 60 -7.36 -2.13 29.55
C ILE A 60 -8.66 -2.28 28.76
N GLY A 61 -9.79 -1.95 29.39
CA GLY A 61 -11.11 -2.04 28.72
C GLY A 61 -11.21 -1.10 27.53
N ALA A 62 -10.73 0.15 27.67
CA ALA A 62 -10.73 1.13 26.58
C ALA A 62 -9.86 0.71 25.39
N SER A 63 -8.67 0.19 25.64
CA SER A 63 -7.79 -0.35 24.59
C SER A 63 -8.43 -1.53 23.85
N LEU A 64 -9.04 -2.46 24.58
CA LEU A 64 -9.76 -3.59 23.97
C LEU A 64 -10.94 -3.10 23.13
N ALA A 65 -11.72 -2.15 23.63
CA ALA A 65 -12.85 -1.59 22.91
C ALA A 65 -12.42 -0.83 21.64
N GLN A 66 -11.30 -0.12 21.64
CA GLN A 66 -10.73 0.51 20.45
C GLN A 66 -10.34 -0.52 19.41
N TYR A 67 -9.63 -1.58 19.80
CA TYR A 67 -9.27 -2.68 18.90
C TYR A 67 -10.51 -3.36 18.29
N LEU A 68 -11.49 -3.72 19.12
CA LEU A 68 -12.74 -4.33 18.66
C LEU A 68 -13.52 -3.40 17.73
N SER A 69 -13.58 -2.10 18.04
CA SER A 69 -14.26 -1.12 17.19
C SER A 69 -13.64 -1.03 15.81
N ALA A 70 -12.31 -0.99 15.72
CA ALA A 70 -11.62 -0.96 14.42
C ALA A 70 -11.91 -2.23 13.59
N ASN A 71 -11.90 -3.41 14.23
CA ASN A 71 -12.25 -4.66 13.57
C ASN A 71 -13.71 -4.68 13.09
N LEU A 72 -14.65 -4.20 13.89
CA LEU A 72 -16.07 -4.15 13.51
C LEU A 72 -16.31 -3.21 12.33
N GLU A 73 -15.63 -2.05 12.28
CA GLU A 73 -15.71 -1.13 11.13
C GLU A 73 -15.17 -1.80 9.86
N GLN A 74 -14.03 -2.48 9.94
CA GLN A 74 -13.47 -3.22 8.81
C GLN A 74 -14.43 -4.32 8.31
N GLN A 75 -15.06 -5.07 9.21
CA GLN A 75 -16.05 -6.08 8.84
C GLN A 75 -17.31 -5.47 8.25
N LYS A 76 -17.72 -4.29 8.71
CA LYS A 76 -18.84 -3.53 8.14
C LYS A 76 -18.57 -3.10 6.68
N GLU A 77 -17.33 -2.71 6.35
CA GLU A 77 -16.94 -2.42 4.97
C GLU A 77 -17.05 -3.65 4.05
N LEU A 78 -16.92 -4.85 4.62
CA LEU A 78 -17.19 -6.10 3.92
C LEU A 78 -18.68 -6.43 3.79
N GLY A 79 -19.56 -5.69 4.48
CA GLY A 79 -21.01 -5.89 4.47
C GLY A 79 -21.54 -6.73 5.65
N LEU A 80 -20.73 -6.96 6.69
CA LEU A 80 -21.15 -7.64 7.92
C LEU A 80 -21.68 -6.62 8.94
N ASP A 81 -22.90 -6.79 9.41
CA ASP A 81 -23.54 -5.94 10.43
C ASP A 81 -23.38 -6.54 11.82
N LEU A 82 -22.15 -6.51 12.36
CA LEU A 82 -21.85 -6.92 13.72
C LEU A 82 -22.00 -5.73 14.66
N LYS A 83 -22.98 -5.79 15.57
CA LYS A 83 -23.33 -4.66 16.43
C LYS A 83 -22.42 -4.58 17.65
N LYS A 84 -21.97 -3.38 17.97
CA LYS A 84 -21.14 -3.10 19.16
C LYS A 84 -21.83 -3.51 20.44
N GLU A 85 -23.15 -3.33 20.49
CA GLU A 85 -23.99 -3.67 21.65
C GLU A 85 -23.95 -5.17 21.95
N ASP A 86 -23.98 -6.03 20.91
CA ASP A 86 -23.92 -7.48 21.06
C ASP A 86 -22.53 -7.94 21.54
N VAL A 87 -21.47 -7.30 21.05
CA VAL A 87 -20.09 -7.56 21.52
C VAL A 87 -19.96 -7.19 23.00
N LEU A 88 -20.46 -6.02 23.40
CA LEU A 88 -20.44 -5.57 24.80
C LEU A 88 -21.26 -6.49 25.69
N ALA A 89 -22.42 -6.96 25.23
CA ALA A 89 -23.23 -7.92 25.96
C ALA A 89 -22.46 -9.24 26.20
N GLY A 90 -21.79 -9.76 25.16
CA GLY A 90 -20.97 -10.97 25.30
C GLY A 90 -19.84 -10.81 26.33
N VAL A 91 -19.12 -9.68 26.32
CA VAL A 91 -18.08 -9.38 27.31
C VAL A 91 -18.66 -9.32 28.71
N SER A 92 -19.79 -8.61 28.90
CA SER A 92 -20.46 -8.47 30.19
C SER A 92 -20.95 -9.81 30.74
N ASP A 93 -21.58 -10.65 29.88
CA ASP A 93 -22.09 -11.94 30.27
C ASP A 93 -20.98 -12.90 30.72
N VAL A 94 -19.81 -12.87 30.03
CA VAL A 94 -18.64 -13.66 30.43
C VAL A 94 -18.08 -13.23 31.78
N PHE A 95 -17.93 -11.92 32.04
CA PHE A 95 -17.49 -11.42 33.33
C PHE A 95 -18.46 -11.73 34.48
N ALA A 96 -19.76 -11.80 34.18
CA ALA A 96 -20.81 -12.17 35.14
C ALA A 96 -20.94 -13.68 35.34
N GLY A 97 -20.25 -14.53 34.60
CA GLY A 97 -20.38 -15.96 34.61
C GLY A 97 -21.69 -16.47 33.99
N ASN A 98 -22.36 -15.66 33.21
CA ASN A 98 -23.68 -15.92 32.60
C ASN A 98 -23.61 -16.01 31.08
N SER A 99 -22.50 -16.52 30.52
CA SER A 99 -22.36 -16.69 29.08
C SER A 99 -23.55 -17.45 28.49
N ARG A 100 -24.14 -16.89 27.41
CA ARG A 100 -25.30 -17.51 26.71
C ARG A 100 -24.88 -18.62 25.76
N MET A 101 -23.57 -18.78 25.55
CA MET A 101 -22.97 -19.77 24.66
C MET A 101 -21.96 -20.61 25.44
N SER A 102 -21.90 -21.90 25.12
CA SER A 102 -20.77 -22.74 25.52
C SER A 102 -19.50 -22.37 24.79
N GLN A 103 -18.37 -22.90 25.22
CA GLN A 103 -17.11 -22.70 24.55
C GLN A 103 -17.13 -23.27 23.11
N GLU A 104 -17.79 -24.44 22.92
CA GLU A 104 -17.92 -25.05 21.59
C GLU A 104 -18.78 -24.21 20.64
N GLU A 105 -19.93 -23.71 21.10
CA GLU A 105 -20.81 -22.83 20.32
C GLU A 105 -20.09 -21.51 19.97
N THR A 106 -19.33 -20.95 20.89
CA THR A 106 -18.54 -19.75 20.64
C THR A 106 -17.49 -20.00 19.54
N GLN A 107 -16.77 -21.11 19.64
CA GLN A 107 -15.77 -21.47 18.64
C GLN A 107 -16.39 -21.71 17.26
N GLN A 108 -17.54 -22.40 17.21
CA GLN A 108 -18.24 -22.62 15.94
C GLN A 108 -18.73 -21.31 15.31
N ALA A 109 -19.32 -20.42 16.10
CA ALA A 109 -19.79 -19.12 15.62
C ALA A 109 -18.64 -18.25 15.06
N LEU A 110 -17.44 -18.31 15.67
CA LEU A 110 -16.27 -17.63 15.15
C LEU A 110 -15.75 -18.26 13.86
N GLN A 111 -15.74 -19.59 13.75
CA GLN A 111 -15.37 -20.27 12.50
C GLN A 111 -16.35 -19.95 11.37
N ASP A 112 -17.64 -19.94 11.65
CA ASP A 112 -18.66 -19.56 10.66
C ASP A 112 -18.51 -18.11 10.22
N LEU A 113 -18.13 -17.22 11.13
CA LEU A 113 -17.83 -15.82 10.82
C LEU A 113 -16.58 -15.72 9.92
N ASP A 114 -15.50 -16.42 10.27
CA ASP A 114 -14.27 -16.43 9.46
C ASP A 114 -14.53 -16.95 8.04
N GLN A 115 -15.35 -18.00 7.90
CA GLN A 115 -15.74 -18.50 6.58
C GLN A 115 -16.53 -17.45 5.80
N ARG A 116 -17.51 -16.80 6.42
CA ARG A 116 -18.29 -15.72 5.77
C ARG A 116 -17.42 -14.55 5.34
N VAL A 117 -16.47 -14.12 6.18
CA VAL A 117 -15.51 -13.07 5.83
C VAL A 117 -14.67 -13.49 4.63
N SER A 118 -14.15 -14.72 4.63
CA SER A 118 -13.37 -15.28 3.53
C SER A 118 -14.15 -15.30 2.21
N ASP A 119 -15.40 -15.79 2.25
CA ASP A 119 -16.28 -15.86 1.07
C ASP A 119 -16.61 -14.46 0.52
N MET A 120 -16.85 -13.49 1.40
CA MET A 120 -17.11 -12.10 1.01
C MET A 120 -15.88 -11.44 0.41
N MET A 121 -14.69 -11.66 0.99
CA MET A 121 -13.43 -11.17 0.43
C MET A 121 -13.15 -11.77 -0.95
N ALA A 122 -13.36 -13.08 -1.11
CA ALA A 122 -13.19 -13.76 -2.38
C ALA A 122 -14.18 -13.22 -3.45
N SER A 123 -15.44 -12.98 -3.07
CA SER A 123 -16.45 -12.41 -3.97
C SER A 123 -16.06 -11.00 -4.41
N LYS A 124 -15.68 -10.14 -3.48
CA LYS A 124 -15.23 -8.76 -3.80
C LYS A 124 -13.98 -8.76 -4.69
N ALA A 125 -12.99 -9.59 -4.38
CA ALA A 125 -11.79 -9.71 -5.19
C ALA A 125 -12.10 -10.18 -6.62
N LYS A 126 -13.06 -11.11 -6.78
CA LYS A 126 -13.52 -11.57 -8.08
C LYS A 126 -14.24 -10.46 -8.86
N GLU A 127 -15.16 -9.74 -8.22
CA GLU A 127 -15.87 -8.61 -8.84
C GLU A 127 -14.89 -7.51 -9.28
N GLU A 128 -13.90 -7.20 -8.46
CA GLU A 128 -12.85 -6.22 -8.78
C GLU A 128 -12.00 -6.70 -9.95
N ALA A 129 -11.59 -7.97 -9.96
CA ALA A 129 -10.82 -8.55 -11.06
C ALA A 129 -11.59 -8.52 -12.39
N GLU A 130 -12.89 -8.83 -12.38
CA GLU A 130 -13.77 -8.76 -13.56
C GLU A 130 -13.93 -7.31 -14.05
N LYS A 131 -14.10 -6.37 -13.13
CA LYS A 131 -14.16 -4.93 -13.43
C LYS A 131 -12.85 -4.43 -14.04
N ASN A 132 -11.71 -4.84 -13.47
CA ASN A 132 -10.39 -4.46 -13.98
C ASN A 132 -10.13 -5.04 -15.36
N THR A 133 -10.52 -6.30 -15.60
CA THR A 133 -10.43 -6.93 -16.93
C THR A 133 -11.19 -6.10 -17.96
N LYS A 134 -12.47 -5.81 -17.69
CA LYS A 134 -13.30 -5.04 -18.63
C LYS A 134 -12.75 -3.64 -18.86
N ALA A 135 -12.42 -2.91 -17.80
CA ALA A 135 -11.89 -1.56 -17.92
C ALA A 135 -10.53 -1.54 -18.64
N GLY A 136 -9.70 -2.56 -18.40
CA GLY A 136 -8.42 -2.75 -19.08
C GLY A 136 -8.58 -3.04 -20.56
N ASP A 137 -9.54 -3.89 -20.94
CA ASP A 137 -9.86 -4.21 -22.35
C ASP A 137 -10.32 -2.96 -23.09
N ASP A 138 -11.25 -2.21 -22.50
CA ASP A 138 -11.77 -0.96 -23.07
C ASP A 138 -10.61 0.06 -23.23
N PHE A 139 -9.77 0.23 -22.22
CA PHE A 139 -8.62 1.15 -22.26
C PHE A 139 -7.62 0.76 -23.36
N ARG A 140 -7.25 -0.53 -23.46
CA ARG A 140 -6.33 -1.02 -24.50
C ARG A 140 -6.90 -0.82 -25.91
N ALA A 141 -8.19 -1.10 -26.09
CA ALA A 141 -8.87 -0.90 -27.37
C ALA A 141 -8.90 0.57 -27.80
N ASP A 142 -9.03 1.50 -26.85
CA ASP A 142 -9.01 2.93 -27.14
C ASP A 142 -7.58 3.45 -27.34
N PHE A 143 -6.60 2.94 -26.60
CA PHE A 143 -5.21 3.28 -26.80
C PHE A 143 -4.68 2.80 -28.16
N GLU A 144 -5.07 1.60 -28.59
CA GLU A 144 -4.68 1.02 -29.90
C GLU A 144 -5.10 1.90 -31.09
N LYS A 145 -6.16 2.71 -30.96
CA LYS A 145 -6.64 3.62 -32.01
C LYS A 145 -5.85 4.93 -32.10
N GLN A 146 -4.99 5.21 -31.14
CA GLN A 146 -4.24 6.45 -31.11
C GLN A 146 -3.12 6.44 -32.15
N GLU A 147 -2.80 7.63 -32.67
CA GLU A 147 -1.75 7.78 -33.69
C GLU A 147 -0.38 7.35 -33.13
N GLY A 148 0.36 6.60 -33.91
CA GLY A 148 1.70 6.13 -33.54
C GLY A 148 1.73 4.93 -32.60
N VAL A 149 0.60 4.44 -32.13
CA VAL A 149 0.54 3.22 -31.31
C VAL A 149 0.76 1.98 -32.19
N LYS A 150 1.57 1.07 -31.67
CA LYS A 150 1.85 -0.23 -32.29
C LYS A 150 1.48 -1.34 -31.30
N LYS A 151 1.16 -2.52 -31.85
CA LYS A 151 0.81 -3.72 -31.11
C LYS A 151 1.72 -4.87 -31.52
N THR A 152 2.23 -5.60 -30.55
CA THR A 152 3.00 -6.82 -30.79
C THR A 152 2.08 -8.05 -30.88
N GLU A 153 2.63 -9.19 -31.28
CA GLU A 153 1.89 -10.45 -31.36
C GLU A 153 1.40 -10.93 -29.98
N SER A 154 2.12 -10.61 -28.92
CA SER A 154 1.74 -10.93 -27.52
C SER A 154 0.59 -10.07 -26.98
N GLY A 155 0.26 -8.96 -27.67
CA GLY A 155 -0.76 -8.01 -27.24
C GLY A 155 -0.21 -6.80 -26.47
N LEU A 156 1.11 -6.66 -26.32
CA LEU A 156 1.73 -5.45 -25.78
C LEU A 156 1.46 -4.27 -26.72
N LEU A 157 0.94 -3.18 -26.19
CA LEU A 157 0.80 -1.92 -26.91
C LEU A 157 1.91 -0.97 -26.52
N TYR A 158 2.46 -0.25 -27.51
CA TYR A 158 3.47 0.75 -27.24
C TYR A 158 3.38 1.95 -28.19
N GLN A 159 3.82 3.09 -27.69
CA GLN A 159 3.95 4.33 -28.44
C GLN A 159 5.33 4.90 -28.21
N VAL A 160 6.00 5.30 -29.30
CA VAL A 160 7.30 5.95 -29.26
C VAL A 160 7.08 7.44 -28.99
N GLU A 161 7.46 7.93 -27.81
CA GLU A 161 7.41 9.36 -27.46
C GLU A 161 8.67 10.08 -27.95
N THR A 162 9.82 9.45 -27.76
CA THR A 162 11.11 9.93 -28.24
C THR A 162 11.91 8.77 -28.80
N GLU A 163 12.43 8.91 -30.01
CA GLU A 163 13.27 7.91 -30.66
C GLU A 163 14.72 8.08 -30.22
N GLY A 164 15.31 7.03 -29.66
CA GLY A 164 16.73 6.94 -29.37
C GLY A 164 17.54 6.57 -30.61
N LYS A 165 18.86 6.65 -30.49
CA LYS A 165 19.81 6.31 -31.59
C LYS A 165 20.87 5.29 -31.15
N GLY A 166 20.82 4.82 -29.91
CA GLY A 166 21.76 3.85 -29.38
C GLY A 166 21.45 2.40 -29.77
N GLU A 167 22.13 1.48 -29.15
CA GLU A 167 21.89 0.04 -29.32
C GLU A 167 20.55 -0.36 -28.70
N MET A 168 19.93 -1.42 -29.22
CA MET A 168 18.75 -2.07 -28.60
C MET A 168 19.22 -3.18 -27.67
N PRO A 169 18.67 -3.28 -26.46
CA PRO A 169 19.04 -4.34 -25.53
C PRO A 169 18.50 -5.71 -25.95
N LYS A 170 19.18 -6.76 -25.49
CA LYS A 170 18.75 -8.14 -25.60
C LYS A 170 18.06 -8.58 -24.32
N ALA A 171 17.29 -9.66 -24.38
CA ALA A 171 16.59 -10.19 -23.21
C ALA A 171 17.49 -10.54 -22.01
N THR A 172 18.77 -10.81 -22.25
CA THR A 172 19.76 -11.15 -21.21
C THR A 172 20.51 -9.94 -20.64
N ASP A 173 20.30 -8.77 -21.22
CA ASP A 173 21.03 -7.56 -20.83
C ASP A 173 20.45 -6.95 -19.55
N THR A 174 21.29 -6.23 -18.85
CA THR A 174 20.90 -5.36 -17.74
C THR A 174 20.76 -3.95 -18.28
N VAL A 175 19.65 -3.29 -17.97
CA VAL A 175 19.36 -1.93 -18.48
C VAL A 175 19.26 -0.94 -17.34
N GLN A 176 19.62 0.30 -17.60
CA GLN A 176 19.37 1.44 -16.73
C GLN A 176 18.27 2.29 -17.33
N VAL A 177 17.23 2.56 -16.53
CA VAL A 177 16.01 3.25 -16.98
C VAL A 177 15.53 4.29 -15.98
N HIS A 178 14.87 5.33 -16.49
CA HIS A 178 13.86 6.03 -15.73
C HIS A 178 12.47 5.54 -16.14
N TYR A 179 11.56 5.43 -15.16
CA TYR A 179 10.20 4.99 -15.43
C TYR A 179 9.19 5.52 -14.43
N SER A 180 7.94 5.57 -14.87
CA SER A 180 6.76 5.73 -14.04
C SER A 180 5.73 4.67 -14.44
N GLY A 181 5.24 3.92 -13.46
CA GLY A 181 4.19 2.90 -13.62
C GLY A 181 2.89 3.33 -12.97
N THR A 182 1.80 3.33 -13.74
CA THR A 182 0.47 3.72 -13.30
C THR A 182 -0.57 2.65 -13.65
N LEU A 183 -1.65 2.61 -12.88
CA LEU A 183 -2.89 1.97 -13.29
C LEU A 183 -3.58 2.81 -14.38
N ILE A 184 -4.61 2.26 -15.02
CA ILE A 184 -5.36 2.94 -16.10
C ILE A 184 -6.13 4.18 -15.61
N ASP A 185 -6.39 4.30 -14.31
CA ASP A 185 -7.01 5.48 -13.68
C ASP A 185 -5.99 6.60 -13.33
N GLY A 186 -4.69 6.37 -13.63
CA GLY A 186 -3.60 7.29 -13.32
C GLY A 186 -2.98 7.13 -11.94
N THR A 187 -3.45 6.20 -11.11
CA THR A 187 -2.85 5.90 -9.81
C THR A 187 -1.44 5.35 -10.02
N GLU A 188 -0.44 6.08 -9.57
CA GLU A 188 0.97 5.66 -9.66
C GLU A 188 1.28 4.64 -8.56
N PHE A 189 1.79 3.46 -8.96
CA PHE A 189 2.19 2.40 -8.04
C PHE A 189 3.71 2.30 -7.88
N ASP A 190 4.49 2.76 -8.85
CA ASP A 190 5.95 2.79 -8.76
C ASP A 190 6.55 3.84 -9.72
N SER A 191 7.64 4.49 -9.28
CA SER A 191 8.34 5.51 -10.07
C SER A 191 9.79 5.66 -9.63
N SER A 192 10.72 5.61 -10.59
CA SER A 192 12.12 5.94 -10.38
C SER A 192 12.32 7.44 -10.20
N TYR A 193 11.45 8.25 -10.80
CA TYR A 193 11.53 9.72 -10.68
C TYR A 193 11.27 10.17 -9.24
N LYS A 194 10.30 9.54 -8.52
CA LYS A 194 10.05 9.84 -7.10
C LYS A 194 11.24 9.51 -6.19
N ARG A 195 12.04 8.53 -6.60
CA ARG A 195 13.27 8.17 -5.88
C ARG A 195 14.47 9.06 -6.29
N ASN A 196 14.29 9.95 -7.29
CA ASN A 196 15.35 10.78 -7.89
C ASN A 196 16.60 9.98 -8.32
N GLN A 197 16.40 8.74 -8.73
CA GLN A 197 17.47 7.83 -9.10
C GLN A 197 17.00 6.85 -10.19
N PRO A 198 17.78 6.68 -11.27
CA PRO A 198 17.52 5.63 -12.25
C PRO A 198 17.50 4.24 -11.60
N ALA A 199 16.73 3.34 -12.16
CA ALA A 199 16.70 1.96 -11.74
C ALA A 199 17.46 1.08 -12.74
N THR A 200 18.07 0.00 -12.22
CA THR A 200 18.83 -0.96 -13.03
C THR A 200 18.20 -2.32 -12.89
N PHE A 201 17.84 -2.94 -14.02
CA PHE A 201 17.14 -4.22 -14.05
C PHE A 201 17.76 -5.19 -15.07
N PRO A 202 18.01 -6.46 -14.71
CA PRO A 202 18.17 -7.53 -15.69
C PRO A 202 16.84 -7.77 -16.42
N LEU A 203 16.81 -7.68 -17.75
CA LEU A 203 15.56 -7.81 -18.52
C LEU A 203 14.89 -9.19 -18.42
N ASN A 204 15.62 -10.22 -18.04
CA ASN A 204 15.08 -11.56 -17.80
C ASN A 204 14.48 -11.75 -16.41
N GLN A 205 14.47 -10.71 -15.55
CA GLN A 205 13.94 -10.76 -14.19
C GLN A 205 12.82 -9.74 -13.94
N VAL A 206 12.29 -9.13 -14.99
CA VAL A 206 11.15 -8.22 -14.93
C VAL A 206 9.90 -8.87 -15.52
N ILE A 207 8.76 -8.19 -15.48
CA ILE A 207 7.51 -8.70 -16.09
C ILE A 207 7.69 -8.92 -17.59
N PRO A 208 7.00 -9.93 -18.19
CA PRO A 208 7.17 -10.26 -19.61
C PRO A 208 6.99 -9.07 -20.56
N GLY A 209 6.03 -8.17 -20.27
CA GLY A 209 5.82 -6.97 -21.07
C GLY A 209 7.02 -6.01 -21.08
N TRP A 210 7.79 -5.94 -20.00
CA TRP A 210 9.04 -5.20 -19.97
C TRP A 210 10.17 -5.92 -20.71
N THR A 211 10.31 -7.23 -20.49
CA THR A 211 11.29 -8.04 -21.21
C THR A 211 11.11 -7.88 -22.73
N GLU A 212 9.87 -7.88 -23.21
CA GLU A 212 9.57 -7.70 -24.63
C GLU A 212 9.72 -6.24 -25.07
N GLY A 213 9.06 -5.33 -24.33
CA GLY A 213 8.95 -3.92 -24.74
C GLY A 213 10.27 -3.16 -24.75
N VAL A 214 11.12 -3.36 -23.74
CA VAL A 214 12.39 -2.65 -23.62
C VAL A 214 13.37 -3.10 -24.72
N GLN A 215 13.30 -4.32 -25.21
CA GLN A 215 14.08 -4.77 -26.36
C GLN A 215 13.74 -4.03 -27.69
N LEU A 216 12.58 -3.36 -27.74
CA LEU A 216 12.19 -2.52 -28.89
C LEU A 216 12.74 -1.07 -28.78
N MET A 217 13.38 -0.74 -27.67
CA MET A 217 13.86 0.61 -27.38
C MET A 217 15.34 0.78 -27.70
N PRO A 218 15.72 1.62 -28.65
CA PRO A 218 17.11 2.09 -28.73
C PRO A 218 17.49 2.92 -27.50
N VAL A 219 18.70 2.81 -27.01
CA VAL A 219 19.21 3.68 -25.92
C VAL A 219 18.99 5.15 -26.28
N GLY A 220 18.51 5.93 -25.30
CA GLY A 220 18.13 7.34 -25.44
C GLY A 220 16.68 7.53 -25.88
N SER A 221 15.88 6.46 -25.98
CA SER A 221 14.46 6.55 -26.32
C SER A 221 13.57 6.65 -25.08
N LYS A 222 12.37 7.22 -25.28
CA LYS A 222 11.27 7.20 -24.32
C LYS A 222 10.02 6.59 -24.98
N PHE A 223 9.50 5.54 -24.38
CA PHE A 223 8.32 4.81 -24.86
C PHE A 223 7.24 4.79 -23.77
N LYS A 224 6.01 4.79 -24.24
CA LYS A 224 4.84 4.48 -23.42
C LYS A 224 4.37 3.08 -23.74
N PHE A 225 4.28 2.25 -22.72
CA PHE A 225 3.77 0.87 -22.80
C PHE A 225 2.41 0.77 -22.14
N VAL A 226 1.49 0.04 -22.77
CA VAL A 226 0.25 -0.41 -22.16
C VAL A 226 0.28 -1.94 -22.16
N ILE A 227 0.44 -2.50 -20.99
CA ILE A 227 0.77 -3.91 -20.77
C ILE A 227 -0.49 -4.63 -20.27
N PRO A 228 -0.99 -5.62 -21.01
CA PRO A 228 -2.11 -6.44 -20.56
C PRO A 228 -1.70 -7.28 -19.34
N PRO A 229 -2.67 -7.70 -18.50
CA PRO A 229 -2.37 -8.42 -17.25
C PRO A 229 -1.56 -9.71 -17.48
N GLU A 230 -1.74 -10.40 -18.60
CA GLU A 230 -1.02 -11.64 -18.94
C GLU A 230 0.49 -11.43 -19.13
N LEU A 231 0.89 -10.22 -19.48
CA LEU A 231 2.29 -9.80 -19.62
C LEU A 231 2.81 -9.04 -18.39
N ALA A 232 2.01 -8.98 -17.31
CA ALA A 232 2.33 -8.31 -16.07
C ALA A 232 2.15 -9.27 -14.87
N TYR A 233 1.19 -9.00 -13.98
CA TYR A 233 0.96 -9.77 -12.74
C TYR A 233 -0.25 -10.72 -12.85
N GLY A 234 -0.99 -10.71 -13.95
CA GLY A 234 -2.14 -11.58 -14.16
C GLY A 234 -3.22 -11.45 -13.09
N SER A 235 -3.69 -12.58 -12.61
CA SER A 235 -4.68 -12.65 -11.51
C SER A 235 -4.07 -12.47 -10.11
N GLN A 236 -2.76 -12.25 -10.01
CA GLN A 236 -2.09 -12.02 -8.74
C GLN A 236 -2.27 -10.56 -8.31
N ALA A 237 -3.05 -10.34 -7.26
CA ALA A 237 -3.14 -9.01 -6.65
C ALA A 237 -1.98 -8.78 -5.68
N ASN A 238 -1.51 -7.54 -5.61
CA ASN A 238 -0.62 -7.07 -4.55
C ASN A 238 -1.18 -5.75 -3.96
N PRO A 239 -0.61 -5.22 -2.87
CA PRO A 239 -1.19 -4.03 -2.20
C PRO A 239 -1.35 -2.79 -3.08
N SER A 240 -0.58 -2.68 -4.17
CA SER A 240 -0.57 -1.51 -5.05
C SER A 240 -1.16 -1.79 -6.44
N ILE A 241 -1.31 -3.07 -6.82
CA ILE A 241 -1.78 -3.48 -8.15
C ILE A 241 -2.86 -4.54 -7.97
N PRO A 242 -4.14 -4.19 -8.18
CA PRO A 242 -5.25 -5.14 -8.14
C PRO A 242 -5.13 -6.23 -9.19
N ALA A 243 -5.83 -7.36 -8.95
CA ALA A 243 -5.85 -8.48 -9.89
C ALA A 243 -6.35 -8.05 -11.28
N ASN A 244 -5.79 -8.64 -12.34
CA ASN A 244 -6.12 -8.39 -13.74
C ASN A 244 -5.98 -6.92 -14.17
N SER A 245 -5.11 -6.15 -13.54
CA SER A 245 -4.85 -4.77 -13.92
C SER A 245 -4.08 -4.69 -15.24
N THR A 246 -4.54 -3.85 -16.16
CA THR A 246 -3.73 -3.33 -17.27
C THR A 246 -2.81 -2.24 -16.70
N LEU A 247 -1.52 -2.31 -17.02
CA LEU A 247 -0.51 -1.37 -16.53
C LEU A 247 -0.08 -0.41 -17.62
N VAL A 248 0.16 0.83 -17.25
CA VAL A 248 0.73 1.86 -18.11
C VAL A 248 2.09 2.24 -17.58
N PHE A 249 3.12 2.14 -18.44
CA PHE A 249 4.46 2.58 -18.10
C PHE A 249 4.96 3.62 -19.08
N GLU A 250 5.54 4.68 -18.60
CA GLU A 250 6.44 5.53 -19.35
C GLU A 250 7.87 5.11 -18.98
N VAL A 251 8.67 4.73 -19.97
CA VAL A 251 10.01 4.21 -19.77
C VAL A 251 10.99 4.99 -20.64
N GLU A 252 12.05 5.51 -20.03
CA GLU A 252 13.19 6.12 -20.69
C GLU A 252 14.40 5.19 -20.54
N LEU A 253 14.91 4.67 -21.65
CA LEU A 253 16.07 3.79 -21.66
C LEU A 253 17.35 4.65 -21.70
N LEU A 254 18.07 4.66 -20.59
CA LEU A 254 19.27 5.49 -20.43
C LEU A 254 20.53 4.78 -20.94
N ASP A 255 20.70 3.49 -20.58
CA ASP A 255 21.90 2.73 -20.93
C ASP A 255 21.67 1.22 -20.89
N ILE A 256 22.54 0.47 -21.55
CA ILE A 256 22.69 -0.98 -21.43
C ILE A 256 23.94 -1.23 -20.60
N VAL A 257 23.77 -1.70 -19.37
CA VAL A 257 24.87 -2.00 -18.45
C VAL A 257 25.59 -3.25 -18.97
N LYS A 258 26.77 -3.08 -19.53
CA LYS A 258 27.63 -4.21 -19.92
C LYS A 258 28.22 -4.81 -18.65
N ALA A 259 28.10 -6.13 -18.46
CA ALA A 259 28.84 -6.82 -17.42
C ALA A 259 30.33 -6.57 -17.69
N ASP A 260 31.03 -6.02 -16.69
CA ASP A 260 32.47 -5.79 -16.79
C ASP A 260 33.16 -7.12 -17.15
N GLN A 261 33.67 -7.21 -18.37
CA GLN A 261 34.49 -8.36 -18.83
C GLN A 261 35.90 -8.34 -18.19
N ASP A 262 36.16 -7.41 -17.27
CA ASP A 262 37.47 -7.22 -16.63
C ASP A 262 37.75 -8.15 -15.43
N ALA A 263 36.78 -9.07 -15.08
CA ALA A 263 37.02 -10.01 -13.99
C ALA A 263 37.84 -11.27 -14.41
N GLU A 264 38.07 -11.49 -15.69
CA GLU A 264 38.80 -12.68 -16.17
C GLU A 264 40.30 -12.46 -16.42
N ALA A 265 40.76 -11.21 -16.39
CA ALA A 265 42.20 -10.89 -16.67
C ALA A 265 43.12 -10.93 -15.44
N THR A 266 42.60 -11.20 -14.23
CA THR A 266 43.40 -11.23 -12.99
C THR A 266 43.60 -12.64 -12.40
N ALA A 267 43.19 -13.70 -13.09
CA ALA A 267 43.37 -15.07 -12.63
C ALA A 267 44.61 -15.80 -13.29
N GLU A 268 45.38 -15.11 -14.12
CA GLU A 268 46.63 -15.62 -14.73
C GLU A 268 47.79 -14.67 -14.49
N GLN A 269 48.25 -14.53 -13.27
CA GLN A 269 49.61 -14.12 -12.96
C GLN A 269 50.08 -14.82 -11.65
#